data_76cdd24a668641889068a7a30b446832
#
_entry.id   76cdd24a668641889068a7a30b446832
#
_cell.length_a   1.000
_cell.length_b   1.000
_cell.length_c   1.000
_cell.angle_alpha   90.00
_cell.angle_beta   90.00
_cell.angle_gamma   90.00
#
_symmetry.space_group_name_H-M   'P 1'
#
loop_
_entity.id
_entity.type
_entity.pdbx_description
1 polymer ?
#
loop_
_entity_poly.entity_id
_entity_poly.type
_entity_poly.pdbx_seq_one_letter_code
_entity_poly.pdbx_strand_id
1 'polypeptide(L)'
;MTVPSARTAPDSVLDTGLAGRRVAVLNWKDPWHPDAGGAEEYAWRVARGLVTAGAEVTFVTARAAGQHAGEVRDGVTIVRGGGRWSVYPRALAWLLRRRRRFDAVLDCQNGIPFFSPLVLPRRVPVACVIHHVHDRQFRLYFGPLVGRFGAWLEGPVARRVYRHGVTLAVSPSTARAVRDRLRWAAPVVVVPNGSEARAGAPSRARDGRPRLVCVGRVTPHKRVDLVVDAVARLQARRPDLTLDVVGGGPDVDRIRRHVADRGLADVVTVHGHVPAQRRDALVDAAWLHVTGSWGEGWGLVVVEAAAAGLPTVAFDVEGIRDAVRPGRTGWLAVEGDDPAGSLADCLDRALDQLAEPGNADRTAAECRRWSGSFRWDDTGRRVRDVLGDLLAPRAVPWATDDTCLEVRTDAPDDLLARITPLLPRTRRVAVGADSLWLLVPAADPAAVRDVLARAGVPASAVTGRVPSTDELLTGAPEWQC
;
A
#
# COMPACT_ATOMS: atom_id res chain seq x y z
N MET A 1 -4.07 26.10 -31.06
CA MET A 1 -3.34 24.85 -31.40
C MET A 1 -3.75 23.84 -30.36
N THR A 2 -4.57 22.90 -30.76
CA THR A 2 -5.14 21.83 -29.94
C THR A 2 -4.10 20.73 -29.75
N VAL A 3 -3.71 20.50 -28.51
CA VAL A 3 -2.83 19.37 -28.11
C VAL A 3 -3.60 18.07 -28.37
N PRO A 4 -3.06 17.09 -29.10
CA PRO A 4 -3.73 15.81 -29.27
C PRO A 4 -3.71 15.06 -27.95
N SER A 5 -4.92 14.65 -27.50
CA SER A 5 -5.14 13.69 -26.42
C SER A 5 -4.30 12.43 -26.66
N ALA A 6 -3.47 12.08 -25.68
CA ALA A 6 -2.77 10.81 -25.66
C ALA A 6 -3.80 9.67 -25.83
N ARG A 7 -3.74 8.97 -26.95
CA ARG A 7 -4.49 7.73 -27.17
C ARG A 7 -3.96 6.72 -26.15
N THR A 8 -4.77 6.44 -25.14
CA THR A 8 -4.67 5.18 -24.42
C THR A 8 -4.79 4.07 -25.46
N ALA A 9 -3.74 3.28 -25.63
CA ALA A 9 -3.81 2.08 -26.43
C ALA A 9 -4.99 1.23 -25.93
N PRO A 10 -5.79 0.62 -26.83
CA PRO A 10 -6.88 -0.23 -26.40
C PRO A 10 -6.29 -1.35 -25.55
N ASP A 11 -6.97 -1.66 -24.43
CA ASP A 11 -6.72 -2.85 -23.62
C ASP A 11 -6.73 -4.08 -24.53
N SER A 12 -5.61 -4.36 -25.18
CA SER A 12 -5.34 -5.68 -25.69
C SER A 12 -5.30 -6.55 -24.43
N VAL A 13 -6.32 -7.40 -24.29
CA VAL A 13 -6.37 -8.49 -23.32
C VAL A 13 -5.13 -9.34 -23.59
N LEU A 14 -4.00 -8.92 -23.02
CA LEU A 14 -2.83 -9.78 -22.87
C LEU A 14 -3.37 -10.96 -22.07
N ASP A 15 -3.39 -12.14 -22.68
CA ASP A 15 -3.73 -13.37 -21.98
C ASP A 15 -2.81 -13.48 -20.77
N THR A 16 -3.34 -13.08 -19.62
CA THR A 16 -2.59 -13.02 -18.34
C THR A 16 -2.29 -14.41 -17.80
N GLY A 17 -2.71 -15.47 -18.51
CA GLY A 17 -2.60 -16.85 -18.08
C GLY A 17 -3.43 -17.18 -16.83
N LEU A 18 -4.34 -16.28 -16.42
CA LEU A 18 -5.19 -16.45 -15.24
C LEU A 18 -6.61 -16.92 -15.58
N ALA A 19 -7.05 -16.82 -16.84
CA ALA A 19 -8.38 -17.29 -17.25
C ALA A 19 -8.55 -18.79 -16.92
N GLY A 20 -9.61 -19.12 -16.19
CA GLY A 20 -9.91 -20.48 -15.71
C GLY A 20 -8.96 -21.01 -14.62
N ARG A 21 -8.01 -20.22 -14.13
CA ARG A 21 -7.11 -20.61 -13.02
C ARG A 21 -7.83 -20.46 -11.68
N ARG A 22 -7.59 -21.40 -10.79
CA ARG A 22 -8.18 -21.42 -9.44
C ARG A 22 -7.18 -20.86 -8.44
N VAL A 23 -7.52 -19.72 -7.86
CA VAL A 23 -6.67 -18.99 -6.92
C VAL A 23 -7.31 -19.00 -5.53
N ALA A 24 -6.57 -19.42 -4.50
CA ALA A 24 -6.98 -19.21 -3.12
C ALA A 24 -6.34 -17.93 -2.56
N VAL A 25 -7.15 -17.08 -1.94
CA VAL A 25 -6.70 -15.91 -1.18
C VAL A 25 -6.94 -16.19 0.30
N LEU A 26 -5.87 -16.27 1.08
CA LEU A 26 -5.93 -16.47 2.52
C LEU A 26 -5.75 -15.14 3.21
N ASN A 27 -6.74 -14.69 3.98
CA ASN A 27 -6.62 -13.47 4.76
C ASN A 27 -7.25 -13.63 6.13
N TRP A 28 -6.71 -12.95 7.13
CA TRP A 28 -7.16 -13.11 8.51
C TRP A 28 -8.64 -12.79 8.69
N LYS A 29 -9.13 -11.70 8.06
CA LYS A 29 -10.51 -11.23 8.09
C LYS A 29 -10.97 -10.85 6.69
N ASP A 30 -12.28 -10.72 6.49
CA ASP A 30 -12.83 -10.08 5.30
C ASP A 30 -13.28 -8.63 5.59
N PRO A 31 -13.63 -7.82 4.58
CA PRO A 31 -14.04 -6.42 4.76
C PRO A 31 -15.31 -6.24 5.62
N TRP A 32 -16.11 -7.26 5.79
CA TRP A 32 -17.35 -7.22 6.60
C TRP A 32 -17.14 -7.71 8.04
N HIS A 33 -15.91 -8.02 8.41
CA HIS A 33 -15.58 -8.30 9.80
C HIS A 33 -15.63 -6.99 10.60
N PRO A 34 -16.18 -6.97 11.85
CA PRO A 34 -16.28 -5.76 12.66
C PRO A 34 -14.95 -5.00 12.85
N ASP A 35 -13.84 -5.73 12.89
CA ASP A 35 -12.50 -5.16 13.04
C ASP A 35 -11.72 -5.07 11.72
N ALA A 36 -12.38 -5.01 10.57
CA ALA A 36 -11.72 -4.89 9.28
C ALA A 36 -10.95 -3.57 9.13
N GLY A 37 -9.95 -3.55 8.27
CA GLY A 37 -9.12 -2.39 7.98
C GLY A 37 -8.56 -2.42 6.55
N GLY A 38 -7.49 -1.66 6.32
CA GLY A 38 -6.91 -1.52 4.98
C GLY A 38 -6.33 -2.82 4.39
N ALA A 39 -5.86 -3.74 5.22
CA ALA A 39 -5.35 -5.03 4.75
C ALA A 39 -6.48 -5.94 4.22
N GLU A 40 -7.64 -5.90 4.85
CA GLU A 40 -8.82 -6.64 4.41
C GLU A 40 -9.38 -6.07 3.10
N GLU A 41 -9.41 -4.76 2.98
CA GLU A 41 -9.80 -4.07 1.74
C GLU A 41 -8.83 -4.41 0.59
N TYR A 42 -7.53 -4.38 0.84
CA TYR A 42 -6.52 -4.77 -0.14
C TYR A 42 -6.76 -6.20 -0.65
N ALA A 43 -6.86 -7.17 0.26
CA ALA A 43 -7.04 -8.57 -0.12
C ALA A 43 -8.34 -8.78 -0.92
N TRP A 44 -9.41 -8.07 -0.57
CA TRP A 44 -10.68 -8.14 -1.27
C TRP A 44 -10.62 -7.50 -2.66
N ARG A 45 -10.04 -6.29 -2.79
CA ARG A 45 -9.87 -5.61 -4.08
C ARG A 45 -9.03 -6.44 -5.04
N VAL A 46 -7.97 -7.06 -4.52
CA VAL A 46 -7.16 -8.01 -5.30
C VAL A 46 -7.97 -9.21 -5.72
N ALA A 47 -8.74 -9.84 -4.82
CA ALA A 47 -9.57 -11.00 -5.15
C ALA A 47 -10.58 -10.67 -6.28
N ARG A 48 -11.23 -9.51 -6.22
CA ARG A 48 -12.13 -9.02 -7.29
C ARG A 48 -11.39 -8.79 -8.60
N GLY A 49 -10.21 -8.17 -8.55
CA GLY A 49 -9.38 -7.96 -9.74
C GLY A 49 -8.96 -9.26 -10.42
N LEU A 50 -8.70 -10.32 -9.64
CA LEU A 50 -8.42 -11.67 -10.17
C LEU A 50 -9.66 -12.29 -10.82
N VAL A 51 -10.86 -12.12 -10.25
CA VAL A 51 -12.13 -12.56 -10.88
C VAL A 51 -12.35 -11.83 -12.20
N THR A 52 -12.13 -10.51 -12.24
CA THR A 52 -12.23 -9.72 -13.49
C THR A 52 -11.25 -10.21 -14.56
N ALA A 53 -10.09 -10.75 -14.15
CA ALA A 53 -9.12 -11.37 -15.05
C ALA A 53 -9.47 -12.83 -15.46
N GLY A 54 -10.66 -13.32 -15.09
CA GLY A 54 -11.16 -14.65 -15.44
C GLY A 54 -10.74 -15.79 -14.52
N ALA A 55 -10.13 -15.50 -13.35
CA ALA A 55 -9.79 -16.52 -12.38
C ALA A 55 -11.00 -16.94 -11.52
N GLU A 56 -11.03 -18.21 -11.11
CA GLU A 56 -11.93 -18.72 -10.08
C GLU A 56 -11.31 -18.46 -8.70
N VAL A 57 -11.82 -17.50 -7.94
CA VAL A 57 -11.22 -17.08 -6.68
C VAL A 57 -11.98 -17.62 -5.47
N THR A 58 -11.26 -18.24 -4.54
CA THR A 58 -11.78 -18.61 -3.22
C THR A 58 -11.07 -17.82 -2.12
N PHE A 59 -11.83 -17.02 -1.37
CA PHE A 59 -11.34 -16.21 -0.26
C PHE A 59 -11.59 -16.94 1.07
N VAL A 60 -10.51 -17.33 1.77
CA VAL A 60 -10.56 -18.10 3.02
C VAL A 60 -10.21 -17.20 4.19
N THR A 61 -11.07 -17.13 5.20
CA THR A 61 -10.96 -16.12 6.26
C THR A 61 -11.59 -16.57 7.59
N ALA A 62 -11.36 -15.80 8.67
CA ALA A 62 -12.04 -15.99 9.94
C ALA A 62 -13.55 -15.69 9.82
N ARG A 63 -14.31 -16.18 10.78
CA ARG A 63 -15.75 -15.98 10.89
C ARG A 63 -16.08 -15.17 12.12
N ALA A 64 -16.68 -14.00 11.95
CA ALA A 64 -17.25 -13.24 13.05
C ALA A 64 -18.65 -13.75 13.41
N ALA A 65 -19.12 -13.38 14.59
CA ALA A 65 -20.49 -13.67 15.00
C ALA A 65 -21.50 -13.07 14.00
N GLY A 66 -22.54 -13.81 13.66
CA GLY A 66 -23.56 -13.39 12.69
C GLY A 66 -23.19 -13.56 11.21
N GLN A 67 -21.93 -13.82 10.87
CA GLN A 67 -21.56 -14.07 9.47
C GLN A 67 -21.91 -15.49 9.01
N HIS A 68 -22.28 -15.65 7.74
CA HIS A 68 -22.45 -16.97 7.12
C HIS A 68 -21.09 -17.67 6.92
N ALA A 69 -21.07 -19.01 7.03
CA ALA A 69 -19.85 -19.80 6.85
C ALA A 69 -19.32 -19.77 5.40
N GLY A 70 -20.22 -19.57 4.44
CA GLY A 70 -19.87 -19.44 3.02
C GLY A 70 -20.88 -18.58 2.30
N GLU A 71 -20.42 -17.84 1.32
CA GLU A 71 -21.24 -17.06 0.39
C GLU A 71 -20.46 -16.81 -0.91
N VAL A 72 -21.15 -16.36 -1.94
CA VAL A 72 -20.52 -15.83 -3.16
C VAL A 72 -20.84 -14.35 -3.25
N ARG A 73 -19.83 -13.52 -3.43
CA ARG A 73 -19.99 -12.07 -3.57
C ARG A 73 -19.03 -11.54 -4.65
N ASP A 74 -19.52 -10.73 -5.55
CA ASP A 74 -18.74 -10.18 -6.68
C ASP A 74 -17.94 -11.26 -7.45
N GLY A 75 -18.49 -12.47 -7.61
CA GLY A 75 -17.84 -13.60 -8.26
C GLY A 75 -16.79 -14.34 -7.39
N VAL A 76 -16.49 -13.85 -6.19
CA VAL A 76 -15.56 -14.48 -5.24
C VAL A 76 -16.32 -15.44 -4.33
N THR A 77 -15.87 -16.70 -4.25
CA THR A 77 -16.36 -17.67 -3.27
C THR A 77 -15.70 -17.41 -1.92
N ILE A 78 -16.47 -17.03 -0.90
CA ILE A 78 -15.96 -16.78 0.45
C ILE A 78 -16.19 -18.00 1.33
N VAL A 79 -15.15 -18.43 2.05
CA VAL A 79 -15.17 -19.53 3.02
C VAL A 79 -14.70 -19.00 4.36
N ARG A 80 -15.60 -18.91 5.34
CA ARG A 80 -15.30 -18.42 6.68
C ARG A 80 -15.23 -19.54 7.69
N GLY A 81 -14.22 -19.50 8.55
CA GLY A 81 -14.11 -20.47 9.63
C GLY A 81 -13.03 -20.16 10.64
N GLY A 82 -13.29 -20.50 11.90
CA GLY A 82 -12.42 -20.15 13.02
C GLY A 82 -12.57 -18.69 13.44
N GLY A 83 -12.03 -18.38 14.62
CA GLY A 83 -11.92 -17.01 15.15
C GLY A 83 -10.48 -16.50 15.02
N ARG A 84 -10.15 -15.51 15.87
CA ARG A 84 -8.88 -14.76 15.84
C ARG A 84 -7.63 -15.62 15.68
N TRP A 85 -7.54 -16.75 16.37
CA TRP A 85 -6.36 -17.63 16.35
C TRP A 85 -6.62 -18.95 15.62
N SER A 86 -7.84 -19.48 15.70
CA SER A 86 -8.18 -20.77 15.10
C SER A 86 -8.39 -20.69 13.58
N VAL A 87 -8.43 -19.52 12.98
CA VAL A 87 -8.46 -19.36 11.53
C VAL A 87 -7.24 -19.97 10.85
N TYR A 88 -6.05 -19.83 11.42
CA TYR A 88 -4.80 -20.35 10.84
C TYR A 88 -4.81 -21.88 10.68
N PRO A 89 -4.97 -22.68 11.73
CA PRO A 89 -5.03 -24.14 11.58
C PRO A 89 -6.24 -24.60 10.76
N ARG A 90 -7.39 -23.90 10.82
CA ARG A 90 -8.55 -24.24 10.01
C ARG A 90 -8.34 -23.98 8.53
N ALA A 91 -7.76 -22.84 8.18
CA ALA A 91 -7.43 -22.51 6.79
C ALA A 91 -6.40 -23.51 6.23
N LEU A 92 -5.36 -23.86 6.99
CA LEU A 92 -4.40 -24.89 6.59
C LEU A 92 -5.04 -26.26 6.40
N ALA A 93 -5.89 -26.71 7.33
CA ALA A 93 -6.60 -27.98 7.20
C ALA A 93 -7.58 -27.99 6.02
N TRP A 94 -8.25 -26.87 5.77
CA TRP A 94 -9.13 -26.68 4.63
C TRP A 94 -8.35 -26.74 3.31
N LEU A 95 -7.20 -26.03 3.24
CA LEU A 95 -6.33 -25.98 2.09
C LEU A 95 -5.67 -27.35 1.82
N LEU A 96 -5.21 -28.04 2.87
CA LEU A 96 -4.61 -29.39 2.77
C LEU A 96 -5.54 -30.39 2.10
N ARG A 97 -6.85 -30.38 2.49
CA ARG A 97 -7.86 -31.25 1.87
C ARG A 97 -8.13 -30.92 0.41
N ARG A 98 -7.79 -29.69 -0.04
CA ARG A 98 -8.04 -29.15 -1.39
C ARG A 98 -6.78 -28.78 -2.15
N ARG A 99 -5.59 -29.13 -1.64
CA ARG A 99 -4.26 -28.70 -2.13
C ARG A 99 -3.99 -28.93 -3.61
N ARG A 100 -4.73 -29.86 -4.24
CA ARG A 100 -4.62 -30.17 -5.67
C ARG A 100 -5.60 -29.39 -6.54
N ARG A 101 -6.49 -28.61 -5.93
CA ARG A 101 -7.54 -27.87 -6.63
C ARG A 101 -7.10 -26.47 -7.04
N PHE A 102 -6.04 -25.94 -6.43
CA PHE A 102 -5.59 -24.59 -6.69
C PHE A 102 -4.35 -24.58 -7.57
N ASP A 103 -4.32 -23.59 -8.46
CA ASP A 103 -3.21 -23.33 -9.36
C ASP A 103 -2.21 -22.34 -8.73
N ALA A 104 -2.69 -21.39 -7.91
CA ALA A 104 -1.87 -20.46 -7.12
C ALA A 104 -2.52 -20.10 -5.78
N VAL A 105 -1.73 -19.61 -4.83
CA VAL A 105 -2.21 -19.12 -3.53
C VAL A 105 -1.62 -17.76 -3.22
N LEU A 106 -2.48 -16.82 -2.81
CA LEU A 106 -2.12 -15.56 -2.22
C LEU A 106 -2.29 -15.65 -0.70
N ASP A 107 -1.20 -15.60 0.04
CA ASP A 107 -1.15 -15.75 1.50
C ASP A 107 -0.92 -14.37 2.13
N CYS A 108 -1.99 -13.74 2.65
CA CYS A 108 -1.93 -12.39 3.19
C CYS A 108 -1.53 -12.43 4.67
N GLN A 109 -0.32 -11.99 4.95
CA GLN A 109 0.23 -11.93 6.29
C GLN A 109 -0.19 -10.65 7.00
N ASN A 110 -0.94 -10.83 8.10
CA ASN A 110 -1.29 -9.76 9.05
C ASN A 110 -0.64 -10.07 10.40
N GLY A 111 0.68 -9.98 10.48
CA GLY A 111 1.52 -10.38 11.60
C GLY A 111 2.07 -11.79 11.40
N ILE A 112 1.23 -12.83 11.54
CA ILE A 112 1.63 -14.22 11.30
C ILE A 112 1.04 -14.68 9.96
N PRO A 113 1.84 -15.29 9.05
CA PRO A 113 1.31 -15.86 7.81
C PRO A 113 0.56 -17.16 8.07
N PHE A 114 -0.22 -17.61 7.08
CA PHE A 114 -0.92 -18.91 7.16
C PHE A 114 0.01 -20.12 6.98
N PHE A 115 1.26 -19.91 6.57
CA PHE A 115 2.20 -21.00 6.27
C PHE A 115 1.69 -21.95 5.19
N SER A 116 0.94 -21.46 4.23
CA SER A 116 0.33 -22.24 3.15
C SER A 116 1.32 -23.14 2.37
N PRO A 117 2.61 -22.76 2.14
CA PRO A 117 3.55 -23.64 1.46
C PRO A 117 3.79 -24.98 2.15
N LEU A 118 3.55 -25.10 3.47
CA LEU A 118 3.74 -26.36 4.21
C LEU A 118 2.75 -27.45 3.80
N VAL A 119 1.58 -27.08 3.27
CA VAL A 119 0.51 -28.04 2.93
C VAL A 119 0.26 -28.15 1.43
N LEU A 120 0.92 -27.31 0.62
CA LEU A 120 0.75 -27.26 -0.83
C LEU A 120 1.80 -28.12 -1.55
N PRO A 121 1.46 -28.71 -2.71
CA PRO A 121 2.46 -29.27 -3.61
C PRO A 121 3.41 -28.18 -4.10
N ARG A 122 4.70 -28.50 -4.26
CA ARG A 122 5.71 -27.54 -4.75
C ARG A 122 5.39 -26.88 -6.10
N ARG A 123 4.53 -27.50 -6.92
CA ARG A 123 4.10 -26.93 -8.20
C ARG A 123 3.08 -25.79 -8.06
N VAL A 124 2.46 -25.63 -6.90
CA VAL A 124 1.49 -24.56 -6.62
C VAL A 124 2.27 -23.37 -6.07
N PRO A 125 2.47 -22.32 -6.86
CA PRO A 125 3.18 -21.13 -6.41
C PRO A 125 2.39 -20.40 -5.33
N VAL A 126 3.13 -19.78 -4.41
CA VAL A 126 2.58 -18.96 -3.33
C VAL A 126 3.19 -17.59 -3.39
N ALA A 127 2.35 -16.56 -3.48
CA ALA A 127 2.72 -15.18 -3.24
C ALA A 127 2.32 -14.79 -1.81
N CYS A 128 3.28 -14.29 -1.02
CA CYS A 128 3.02 -13.83 0.35
C CYS A 128 2.87 -12.31 0.36
N VAL A 129 1.72 -11.78 0.80
CA VAL A 129 1.49 -10.34 0.96
C VAL A 129 1.87 -9.91 2.36
N ILE A 130 2.75 -8.93 2.49
CA ILE A 130 3.16 -8.35 3.77
C ILE A 130 2.74 -6.89 3.81
N HIS A 131 1.77 -6.58 4.68
CA HIS A 131 1.30 -5.22 4.86
C HIS A 131 2.22 -4.42 5.79
N HIS A 132 2.76 -5.05 6.82
CA HIS A 132 3.67 -4.43 7.78
C HIS A 132 4.50 -5.50 8.49
N VAL A 133 5.71 -5.16 8.92
CA VAL A 133 6.54 -6.02 9.78
C VAL A 133 6.20 -5.76 11.24
N HIS A 134 5.71 -6.78 11.94
CA HIS A 134 5.09 -6.65 13.27
C HIS A 134 6.04 -6.92 14.44
N ASP A 135 7.33 -7.12 14.22
CA ASP A 135 8.33 -7.48 15.23
C ASP A 135 8.29 -6.58 16.49
N ARG A 136 8.09 -5.25 16.30
CA ARG A 136 7.92 -4.27 17.39
C ARG A 136 6.52 -4.32 17.98
N GLN A 137 5.48 -4.48 17.15
CA GLN A 137 4.09 -4.50 17.58
C GLN A 137 3.75 -5.73 18.41
N PHE A 138 4.34 -6.89 18.10
CA PHE A 138 4.13 -8.10 18.90
C PHE A 138 4.49 -7.88 20.38
N ARG A 139 5.59 -7.18 20.65
CA ARG A 139 6.01 -6.87 22.03
C ARG A 139 5.05 -5.92 22.73
N LEU A 140 4.52 -4.94 22.00
CA LEU A 140 3.59 -3.95 22.51
C LEU A 140 2.25 -4.57 22.94
N TYR A 141 1.72 -5.49 22.13
CA TYR A 141 0.36 -6.01 22.32
C TYR A 141 0.29 -7.33 23.10
N PHE A 142 1.36 -8.12 23.11
CA PHE A 142 1.32 -9.49 23.66
C PHE A 142 2.34 -9.75 24.77
N GLY A 143 3.08 -8.73 25.18
CA GLY A 143 4.14 -8.88 26.16
C GLY A 143 5.38 -9.61 25.65
N PRO A 144 6.44 -9.76 26.48
CA PRO A 144 7.77 -10.14 25.99
C PRO A 144 7.86 -11.57 25.46
N LEU A 145 7.23 -12.55 26.11
CA LEU A 145 7.35 -13.97 25.72
C LEU A 145 6.55 -14.28 24.45
N VAL A 146 5.26 -13.92 24.42
CA VAL A 146 4.39 -14.13 23.27
C VAL A 146 4.85 -13.26 22.11
N GLY A 147 5.32 -12.04 22.40
CA GLY A 147 5.88 -11.15 21.38
C GLY A 147 7.14 -11.71 20.72
N ARG A 148 8.04 -12.34 21.47
CA ARG A 148 9.23 -13.03 20.89
C ARG A 148 8.83 -14.23 20.04
N PHE A 149 7.84 -15.00 20.47
CA PHE A 149 7.34 -16.14 19.69
C PHE A 149 6.69 -15.66 18.37
N GLY A 150 5.86 -14.60 18.42
CA GLY A 150 5.28 -13.99 17.22
C GLY A 150 6.35 -13.50 16.24
N ALA A 151 7.36 -12.77 16.73
CA ALA A 151 8.47 -12.30 15.91
C ALA A 151 9.33 -13.46 15.33
N TRP A 152 9.47 -14.56 16.06
CA TRP A 152 10.14 -15.77 15.57
C TRP A 152 9.35 -16.43 14.45
N LEU A 153 8.02 -16.49 14.56
CA LEU A 153 7.15 -17.01 13.49
C LEU A 153 7.18 -16.11 12.25
N GLU A 154 7.09 -14.80 12.43
CA GLU A 154 7.09 -13.81 11.34
C GLU A 154 8.45 -13.75 10.61
N GLY A 155 9.54 -13.83 11.32
CA GLY A 155 10.90 -13.73 10.78
C GLY A 155 11.49 -15.10 10.39
N PRO A 156 12.23 -15.77 11.31
CA PRO A 156 12.99 -16.99 10.99
C PRO A 156 12.17 -18.12 10.38
N VAL A 157 10.97 -18.39 10.90
CA VAL A 157 10.11 -19.48 10.40
C VAL A 157 9.53 -19.14 9.04
N ALA A 158 8.89 -17.97 8.91
CA ALA A 158 8.27 -17.56 7.67
C ALA A 158 9.32 -17.44 6.55
N ARG A 159 10.49 -16.84 6.82
CA ARG A 159 11.61 -16.77 5.87
C ARG A 159 11.96 -18.14 5.27
N ARG A 160 11.98 -19.20 6.11
CA ARG A 160 12.31 -20.54 5.67
C ARG A 160 11.20 -21.17 4.84
N VAL A 161 9.94 -20.92 5.23
CA VAL A 161 8.76 -21.51 4.58
C VAL A 161 8.50 -20.87 3.22
N TYR A 162 8.63 -19.54 3.10
CA TYR A 162 8.32 -18.79 1.88
C TYR A 162 9.54 -18.57 0.96
N ARG A 163 10.67 -19.18 1.24
CA ARG A 163 11.94 -18.97 0.51
C ARG A 163 11.88 -19.23 -1.01
N HIS A 164 10.88 -19.98 -1.47
CA HIS A 164 10.71 -20.33 -2.90
C HIS A 164 9.50 -19.61 -3.53
N GLY A 165 8.85 -18.71 -2.79
CA GLY A 165 7.74 -17.89 -3.25
C GLY A 165 8.19 -16.49 -3.65
N VAL A 166 7.21 -15.64 -3.89
CA VAL A 166 7.38 -14.19 -4.07
C VAL A 166 6.70 -13.47 -2.91
N THR A 167 7.29 -12.39 -2.46
CA THR A 167 6.71 -11.51 -1.44
C THR A 167 6.18 -10.23 -2.10
N LEU A 168 4.95 -9.87 -1.79
CA LEU A 168 4.34 -8.60 -2.17
C LEU A 168 4.38 -7.68 -0.96
N ALA A 169 5.14 -6.60 -1.03
CA ALA A 169 5.21 -5.57 0.01
C ALA A 169 4.38 -4.37 -0.41
N VAL A 170 3.61 -3.80 0.51
CA VAL A 170 2.71 -2.67 0.17
C VAL A 170 3.41 -1.32 0.07
N SER A 171 4.70 -1.26 0.41
CA SER A 171 5.50 -0.04 0.27
C SER A 171 6.99 -0.35 0.14
N PRO A 172 7.81 0.58 -0.36
CA PRO A 172 9.26 0.47 -0.32
C PRO A 172 9.82 0.32 1.10
N SER A 173 9.26 1.02 2.10
CA SER A 173 9.65 0.85 3.51
C SER A 173 9.36 -0.56 4.01
N THR A 174 8.19 -1.12 3.68
CA THR A 174 7.86 -2.52 4.01
C THR A 174 8.81 -3.48 3.30
N ALA A 175 9.14 -3.26 2.03
CA ALA A 175 10.10 -4.09 1.29
C ALA A 175 11.48 -4.07 1.94
N ARG A 176 11.99 -2.88 2.32
CA ARG A 176 13.25 -2.76 3.09
C ARG A 176 13.17 -3.49 4.43
N ALA A 177 12.10 -3.30 5.20
CA ALA A 177 11.92 -3.98 6.48
C ALA A 177 11.90 -5.51 6.36
N VAL A 178 11.29 -6.06 5.32
CA VAL A 178 11.29 -7.49 5.00
C VAL A 178 12.71 -7.99 4.74
N ARG A 179 13.53 -7.23 4.00
CA ARG A 179 14.92 -7.59 3.71
C ARG A 179 15.83 -7.41 4.92
N ASP A 180 15.80 -6.26 5.56
CA ASP A 180 16.77 -5.88 6.59
C ASP A 180 16.45 -6.50 7.95
N ARG A 181 15.16 -6.48 8.36
CA ARG A 181 14.74 -6.95 9.68
C ARG A 181 14.34 -8.41 9.70
N LEU A 182 13.55 -8.87 8.71
CA LEU A 182 13.15 -10.27 8.61
C LEU A 182 14.18 -11.12 7.85
N ARG A 183 15.09 -10.47 7.11
CA ARG A 183 16.15 -11.13 6.31
C ARG A 183 15.61 -12.16 5.31
N TRP A 184 14.48 -11.85 4.67
CA TRP A 184 13.94 -12.70 3.63
C TRP A 184 14.78 -12.60 2.36
N ALA A 185 15.15 -13.77 1.80
CA ALA A 185 15.89 -13.85 0.55
C ALA A 185 14.98 -14.02 -0.68
N ALA A 186 13.70 -14.32 -0.49
CA ALA A 186 12.73 -14.42 -1.58
C ALA A 186 12.59 -13.06 -2.30
N PRO A 187 12.29 -13.06 -3.61
CA PRO A 187 12.01 -11.83 -4.34
C PRO A 187 10.89 -11.01 -3.67
N VAL A 188 11.08 -9.70 -3.57
CA VAL A 188 10.10 -8.76 -3.00
C VAL A 188 9.66 -7.80 -4.09
N VAL A 189 8.36 -7.72 -4.33
CA VAL A 189 7.72 -6.80 -5.29
C VAL A 189 6.89 -5.79 -4.52
N VAL A 190 7.03 -4.50 -4.85
CA VAL A 190 6.22 -3.45 -4.24
C VAL A 190 4.89 -3.34 -4.98
N VAL A 191 3.80 -3.55 -4.24
CA VAL A 191 2.43 -3.42 -4.75
C VAL A 191 1.61 -2.59 -3.77
N PRO A 192 1.56 -1.26 -3.95
CA PRO A 192 0.87 -0.37 -3.02
C PRO A 192 -0.64 -0.64 -2.96
N ASN A 193 -1.25 -0.25 -1.84
CA ASN A 193 -2.70 -0.17 -1.76
C ASN A 193 -3.21 0.92 -2.71
N GLY A 194 -4.34 0.67 -3.33
CA GLY A 194 -5.07 1.69 -4.08
C GLY A 194 -5.83 2.65 -3.16
N SER A 195 -6.32 3.71 -3.75
CA SER A 195 -7.30 4.63 -3.15
C SER A 195 -8.46 4.83 -4.10
N GLU A 196 -9.60 5.25 -3.56
CA GLU A 196 -10.74 5.67 -4.38
C GLU A 196 -10.50 7.10 -4.87
N ALA A 197 -10.69 7.32 -6.17
CA ALA A 197 -10.70 8.67 -6.70
C ALA A 197 -11.91 9.43 -6.13
N ARG A 198 -11.69 10.59 -5.53
CA ARG A 198 -12.78 11.49 -5.14
C ARG A 198 -13.15 12.39 -6.32
N ALA A 199 -14.33 12.16 -6.88
CA ALA A 199 -14.89 13.07 -7.88
C ALA A 199 -15.30 14.39 -7.20
N GLY A 200 -14.90 15.53 -7.81
CA GLY A 200 -15.41 16.84 -7.44
C GLY A 200 -15.01 17.32 -6.04
N ALA A 201 -13.72 17.20 -5.68
CA ALA A 201 -13.24 17.87 -4.47
C ALA A 201 -13.55 19.38 -4.59
N PRO A 202 -14.32 19.96 -3.66
CA PRO A 202 -14.66 21.37 -3.72
C PRO A 202 -13.39 22.22 -3.72
N SER A 203 -13.45 23.37 -4.41
CA SER A 203 -12.50 24.45 -4.15
C SER A 203 -12.48 24.66 -2.64
N ARG A 204 -11.32 24.48 -2.00
CA ARG A 204 -11.20 24.62 -0.55
C ARG A 204 -11.27 26.09 -0.19
N ALA A 205 -12.48 26.65 -0.19
CA ALA A 205 -12.70 27.92 0.48
C ALA A 205 -12.44 27.70 1.96
N ARG A 206 -11.28 28.17 2.42
CA ARG A 206 -10.88 28.11 3.83
C ARG A 206 -11.62 29.22 4.57
N ASP A 207 -12.49 28.85 5.49
CA ASP A 207 -13.33 29.78 6.28
C ASP A 207 -12.57 30.55 7.37
N GLY A 208 -11.27 30.79 7.18
CA GLY A 208 -10.45 31.63 8.06
C GLY A 208 -9.95 30.96 9.34
N ARG A 209 -10.50 29.84 9.78
CA ARG A 209 -10.06 29.11 10.98
C ARG A 209 -9.33 27.82 10.61
N PRO A 210 -8.07 27.64 11.01
CA PRO A 210 -7.32 26.42 10.74
C PRO A 210 -7.99 25.21 11.42
N ARG A 211 -8.34 24.18 10.61
CA ARG A 211 -8.90 22.93 11.10
C ARG A 211 -7.97 21.78 10.75
N LEU A 212 -7.60 21.00 11.75
CA LEU A 212 -6.90 19.75 11.58
C LEU A 212 -7.89 18.58 11.64
N VAL A 213 -7.58 17.52 10.91
CA VAL A 213 -8.31 16.26 11.04
C VAL A 213 -7.33 15.10 11.24
N CYS A 214 -7.59 14.24 12.22
CA CYS A 214 -6.89 12.98 12.44
C CYS A 214 -7.85 11.84 12.17
N VAL A 215 -7.67 11.14 11.05
CA VAL A 215 -8.55 10.04 10.62
C VAL A 215 -7.87 8.70 10.84
N GLY A 216 -8.59 7.73 11.40
CA GLY A 216 -8.10 6.37 11.53
C GLY A 216 -8.56 5.67 12.80
N ARG A 217 -8.17 4.39 12.94
CA ARG A 217 -8.47 3.67 14.18
C ARG A 217 -7.72 4.26 15.36
N VAL A 218 -8.41 4.57 16.44
CA VAL A 218 -7.80 5.12 17.68
C VAL A 218 -7.24 3.96 18.48
N THR A 219 -5.94 3.73 18.30
CA THR A 219 -5.17 2.62 18.89
C THR A 219 -3.80 3.13 19.36
N PRO A 220 -3.12 2.43 20.32
CA PRO A 220 -1.88 2.93 20.89
C PRO A 220 -0.80 3.30 19.87
N HIS A 221 -0.61 2.51 18.81
CA HIS A 221 0.42 2.78 17.80
C HIS A 221 0.12 3.99 16.89
N LYS A 222 -1.13 4.47 16.87
CA LYS A 222 -1.52 5.69 16.14
C LYS A 222 -1.19 6.97 16.92
N ARG A 223 -0.91 6.86 18.22
CA ARG A 223 -0.45 7.96 19.09
C ARG A 223 -1.27 9.24 18.95
N VAL A 224 -2.59 9.11 18.97
CA VAL A 224 -3.50 10.27 18.88
C VAL A 224 -3.29 11.25 20.05
N ASP A 225 -2.83 10.77 21.20
CA ASP A 225 -2.39 11.57 22.33
C ASP A 225 -1.27 12.56 21.96
N LEU A 226 -0.25 12.14 21.20
CA LEU A 226 0.78 13.07 20.72
C LEU A 226 0.23 14.15 19.78
N VAL A 227 -0.79 13.81 18.98
CA VAL A 227 -1.45 14.81 18.12
C VAL A 227 -2.19 15.84 19.01
N VAL A 228 -2.88 15.38 20.06
CA VAL A 228 -3.54 16.28 21.03
C VAL A 228 -2.50 17.15 21.75
N ASP A 229 -1.38 16.58 22.19
CA ASP A 229 -0.30 17.32 22.83
C ASP A 229 0.35 18.35 21.91
N ALA A 230 0.52 18.03 20.63
CA ALA A 230 1.02 18.99 19.64
C ALA A 230 0.04 20.16 19.44
N VAL A 231 -1.27 19.89 19.40
CA VAL A 231 -2.30 20.94 19.34
C VAL A 231 -2.30 21.80 20.62
N ALA A 232 -2.15 21.19 21.80
CA ALA A 232 -2.05 21.95 23.05
C ALA A 232 -0.91 22.98 23.01
N ARG A 233 0.25 22.60 22.47
CA ARG A 233 1.40 23.50 22.32
C ARG A 233 1.18 24.63 21.30
N LEU A 234 0.33 24.40 20.30
CA LEU A 234 0.01 25.38 19.29
C LEU A 234 -1.02 26.42 19.75
N GLN A 235 -1.81 26.14 20.76
CA GLN A 235 -2.91 27.02 21.19
C GLN A 235 -2.45 28.44 21.52
N ALA A 236 -1.28 28.63 22.15
CA ALA A 236 -0.74 29.95 22.44
C ALA A 236 -0.39 30.78 21.18
N ARG A 237 -0.01 30.10 20.09
CA ARG A 237 0.37 30.74 18.82
C ARG A 237 -0.81 30.79 17.83
N ARG A 238 -1.74 29.86 17.95
CA ARG A 238 -2.89 29.66 17.06
C ARG A 238 -4.17 29.39 17.85
N PRO A 239 -4.74 30.40 18.51
CA PRO A 239 -5.89 30.22 19.39
C PRO A 239 -7.15 29.73 18.64
N ASP A 240 -7.27 29.99 17.35
CA ASP A 240 -8.42 29.55 16.51
C ASP A 240 -8.24 28.15 15.91
N LEU A 241 -7.11 27.47 16.18
CA LEU A 241 -6.86 26.12 15.66
C LEU A 241 -7.80 25.12 16.34
N THR A 242 -8.39 24.24 15.52
CA THR A 242 -9.22 23.12 16.01
C THR A 242 -8.74 21.77 15.45
N LEU A 243 -9.07 20.69 16.15
CA LEU A 243 -8.77 19.33 15.75
C LEU A 243 -10.00 18.43 15.84
N ASP A 244 -10.31 17.76 14.75
CA ASP A 244 -11.29 16.67 14.69
C ASP A 244 -10.58 15.32 14.70
N VAL A 245 -10.84 14.46 15.69
CA VAL A 245 -10.37 13.06 15.75
C VAL A 245 -11.51 12.15 15.31
N VAL A 246 -11.32 11.47 14.18
CA VAL A 246 -12.36 10.69 13.50
C VAL A 246 -11.94 9.22 13.39
N GLY A 247 -12.66 8.36 14.06
CA GLY A 247 -12.46 6.91 14.02
C GLY A 247 -12.72 6.24 15.37
N GLY A 248 -13.16 5.00 15.29
CA GLY A 248 -13.35 4.14 16.46
C GLY A 248 -12.06 3.45 16.90
N GLY A 249 -12.11 2.81 18.05
CA GLY A 249 -10.98 2.01 18.56
C GLY A 249 -10.96 1.92 20.08
N PRO A 250 -10.12 1.04 20.62
CA PRO A 250 -10.08 0.80 22.07
C PRO A 250 -9.59 2.00 22.88
N ASP A 251 -8.88 2.95 22.27
CA ASP A 251 -8.30 4.10 22.96
C ASP A 251 -9.20 5.35 22.93
N VAL A 252 -10.38 5.32 22.32
CA VAL A 252 -11.26 6.50 22.17
C VAL A 252 -11.52 7.18 23.52
N ASP A 253 -11.90 6.42 24.54
CA ASP A 253 -12.21 7.00 25.86
C ASP A 253 -10.97 7.47 26.61
N ARG A 254 -9.80 6.85 26.36
CA ARG A 254 -8.51 7.35 26.86
C ARG A 254 -8.18 8.70 26.24
N ILE A 255 -8.38 8.85 24.93
CA ILE A 255 -8.13 10.12 24.25
C ILE A 255 -9.11 11.22 24.69
N ARG A 256 -10.40 10.89 24.91
CA ARG A 256 -11.38 11.85 25.45
C ARG A 256 -10.95 12.38 26.82
N ARG A 257 -10.52 11.50 27.72
CA ARG A 257 -9.96 11.90 29.03
C ARG A 257 -8.72 12.76 28.87
N HIS A 258 -7.79 12.36 27.99
CA HIS A 258 -6.57 13.13 27.75
C HIS A 258 -6.86 14.55 27.23
N VAL A 259 -7.86 14.74 26.36
CA VAL A 259 -8.35 16.06 25.90
C VAL A 259 -8.88 16.87 27.08
N ALA A 260 -9.69 16.27 27.95
CA ALA A 260 -10.25 16.94 29.13
C ALA A 260 -9.14 17.34 30.13
N ASP A 261 -8.21 16.43 30.42
CA ASP A 261 -7.09 16.67 31.33
C ASP A 261 -6.16 17.81 30.86
N ARG A 262 -6.12 18.05 29.52
CA ARG A 262 -5.38 19.16 28.90
C ARG A 262 -6.19 20.45 28.76
N GLY A 263 -7.46 20.46 29.18
CA GLY A 263 -8.34 21.63 29.04
C GLY A 263 -8.65 21.98 27.58
N LEU A 264 -8.67 21.00 26.65
CA LEU A 264 -8.83 21.22 25.21
C LEU A 264 -10.22 20.84 24.70
N ALA A 265 -11.24 20.75 25.57
CA ALA A 265 -12.57 20.31 25.18
C ALA A 265 -13.23 21.20 24.10
N ASP A 266 -12.93 22.51 24.08
CA ASP A 266 -13.43 23.47 23.10
C ASP A 266 -12.61 23.48 21.80
N VAL A 267 -11.46 22.81 21.77
CA VAL A 267 -10.49 22.80 20.65
C VAL A 267 -10.45 21.46 19.93
N VAL A 268 -10.56 20.36 20.67
CA VAL A 268 -10.42 18.99 20.16
C VAL A 268 -11.71 18.23 20.30
N THR A 269 -12.29 17.83 19.17
CA THR A 269 -13.51 17.01 19.14
C THR A 269 -13.16 15.55 18.79
N VAL A 270 -13.45 14.62 19.73
CA VAL A 270 -13.25 13.17 19.50
C VAL A 270 -14.58 12.52 19.11
N HIS A 271 -14.80 12.40 17.80
CA HIS A 271 -16.07 11.92 17.22
C HIS A 271 -16.30 10.42 17.45
N GLY A 272 -15.24 9.62 17.58
CA GLY A 272 -15.37 8.18 17.53
C GLY A 272 -15.68 7.69 16.10
N HIS A 273 -16.34 6.56 15.99
CA HIS A 273 -16.77 6.03 14.69
C HIS A 273 -17.96 6.85 14.16
N VAL A 274 -17.85 7.34 12.92
CA VAL A 274 -18.88 8.09 12.23
C VAL A 274 -19.18 7.49 10.85
N PRO A 275 -20.38 7.71 10.29
CA PRO A 275 -20.67 7.33 8.90
C PRO A 275 -19.72 7.98 7.91
N ALA A 276 -19.46 7.31 6.77
CA ALA A 276 -18.54 7.77 5.73
C ALA A 276 -18.83 9.23 5.27
N GLN A 277 -20.09 9.57 5.06
CA GLN A 277 -20.48 10.92 4.66
C GLN A 277 -20.05 12.00 5.69
N ARG A 278 -20.17 11.71 6.99
CA ARG A 278 -19.73 12.64 8.05
C ARG A 278 -18.21 12.74 8.11
N ARG A 279 -17.52 11.61 8.01
CA ARG A 279 -16.05 11.57 7.90
C ARG A 279 -15.58 12.44 6.73
N ASP A 280 -16.19 12.25 5.58
CA ASP A 280 -15.81 12.95 4.36
C ASP A 280 -16.05 14.46 4.47
N ALA A 281 -17.15 14.88 5.09
CA ALA A 281 -17.41 16.30 5.37
C ALA A 281 -16.36 16.93 6.31
N LEU A 282 -15.89 16.18 7.33
CA LEU A 282 -14.84 16.65 8.24
C LEU A 282 -13.48 16.75 7.51
N VAL A 283 -13.16 15.79 6.65
CA VAL A 283 -11.96 15.82 5.80
C VAL A 283 -12.02 17.00 4.82
N ASP A 284 -13.17 17.28 4.22
CA ASP A 284 -13.33 18.39 3.29
C ASP A 284 -13.23 19.78 3.96
N ALA A 285 -13.65 19.88 5.21
CA ALA A 285 -13.53 21.11 6.00
C ALA A 285 -12.12 21.36 6.57
N ALA A 286 -11.26 20.33 6.58
CA ALA A 286 -9.93 20.42 7.18
C ALA A 286 -8.92 21.15 6.28
N TRP A 287 -7.93 21.77 6.89
CA TRP A 287 -6.78 22.38 6.22
C TRP A 287 -5.61 21.40 6.08
N LEU A 288 -5.46 20.54 7.09
CA LEU A 288 -4.42 19.53 7.18
C LEU A 288 -4.97 18.22 7.77
N HIS A 289 -4.57 17.12 7.22
CA HIS A 289 -4.60 15.84 7.90
C HIS A 289 -3.36 15.72 8.80
N VAL A 290 -3.52 15.17 9.99
CA VAL A 290 -2.41 14.93 10.92
C VAL A 290 -2.46 13.51 11.45
N THR A 291 -1.31 12.86 11.56
CA THR A 291 -1.20 11.54 12.20
C THR A 291 0.07 11.43 13.03
N GLY A 292 -0.07 10.88 14.23
CA GLY A 292 1.04 10.60 15.15
C GLY A 292 1.59 9.18 15.01
N SER A 293 1.12 8.38 14.04
CA SER A 293 1.53 6.98 13.88
C SER A 293 3.04 6.79 13.97
N TRP A 294 3.45 5.75 14.67
CA TRP A 294 4.88 5.42 14.77
C TRP A 294 5.39 4.55 13.61
N GLY A 295 4.50 4.10 12.73
CA GLY A 295 4.78 3.29 11.54
C GLY A 295 3.52 2.69 10.95
N GLU A 296 3.51 2.56 9.65
CA GLU A 296 2.42 2.01 8.84
C GLU A 296 2.98 1.04 7.80
N GLY A 297 2.11 0.22 7.23
CA GLY A 297 2.49 -0.51 6.04
C GLY A 297 2.60 0.40 4.82
N TRP A 298 1.59 1.26 4.63
CA TRP A 298 1.49 2.17 3.50
C TRP A 298 1.07 3.59 3.91
N GLY A 299 0.16 3.73 4.86
CA GLY A 299 -0.48 5.02 5.16
C GLY A 299 -1.70 5.27 4.28
N LEU A 300 -2.59 4.30 4.18
CA LEU A 300 -3.80 4.40 3.35
C LEU A 300 -4.60 5.68 3.64
N VAL A 301 -4.77 6.04 4.91
CA VAL A 301 -5.49 7.28 5.31
C VAL A 301 -4.78 8.55 4.81
N VAL A 302 -3.46 8.54 4.64
CA VAL A 302 -2.67 9.64 4.06
C VAL A 302 -3.00 9.79 2.57
N VAL A 303 -3.04 8.67 1.84
CA VAL A 303 -3.38 8.67 0.42
C VAL A 303 -4.85 9.02 0.20
N GLU A 304 -5.75 8.57 1.07
CA GLU A 304 -7.18 8.96 1.06
C GLU A 304 -7.36 10.47 1.35
N ALA A 305 -6.61 11.03 2.30
CA ALA A 305 -6.58 12.48 2.53
C ALA A 305 -6.06 13.22 1.29
N ALA A 306 -4.99 12.72 0.67
CA ALA A 306 -4.46 13.30 -0.56
C ALA A 306 -5.46 13.21 -1.73
N ALA A 307 -6.28 12.15 -1.83
CA ALA A 307 -7.37 12.06 -2.81
C ALA A 307 -8.41 13.18 -2.64
N ALA A 308 -8.63 13.60 -1.40
CA ALA A 308 -9.45 14.78 -1.09
C ALA A 308 -8.70 16.11 -1.33
N GLY A 309 -7.44 16.10 -1.80
CA GLY A 309 -6.59 17.28 -1.91
C GLY A 309 -6.11 17.80 -0.55
N LEU A 310 -6.12 16.99 0.49
CA LEU A 310 -5.75 17.37 1.85
C LEU A 310 -4.31 16.92 2.14
N PRO A 311 -3.35 17.85 2.33
CA PRO A 311 -1.98 17.49 2.67
C PRO A 311 -1.88 16.95 4.10
N THR A 312 -0.84 16.15 4.35
CA THR A 312 -0.63 15.48 5.64
C THR A 312 0.60 16.00 6.36
N VAL A 313 0.48 16.21 7.67
CA VAL A 313 1.62 16.33 8.58
C VAL A 313 1.73 15.06 9.41
N ALA A 314 2.91 14.47 9.45
CA ALA A 314 3.15 13.21 10.14
C ALA A 314 4.63 13.08 10.56
N PHE A 315 4.97 12.03 11.32
CA PHE A 315 6.37 11.69 11.54
C PHE A 315 6.97 10.98 10.32
N ASP A 316 8.28 11.16 10.13
CA ASP A 316 9.08 10.46 9.11
C ASP A 316 9.33 9.01 9.54
N VAL A 317 8.32 8.17 9.36
CA VAL A 317 8.31 6.76 9.76
C VAL A 317 7.98 5.84 8.59
N GLU A 318 8.27 4.54 8.75
CA GLU A 318 8.00 3.51 7.75
C GLU A 318 6.56 3.59 7.22
N GLY A 319 6.37 3.50 5.92
CA GLY A 319 5.09 3.57 5.20
C GLY A 319 4.54 4.99 5.04
N ILE A 320 4.57 5.81 6.08
CA ILE A 320 4.13 7.21 5.99
C ILE A 320 5.06 8.01 5.06
N ARG A 321 6.38 7.84 5.19
CA ARG A 321 7.37 8.50 4.31
C ARG A 321 7.22 8.12 2.83
N ASP A 322 6.64 6.96 2.56
CA ASP A 322 6.39 6.50 1.19
C ASP A 322 5.08 7.09 0.64
N ALA A 323 4.11 7.40 1.51
CA ALA A 323 2.82 7.97 1.14
C ALA A 323 2.83 9.50 1.03
N VAL A 324 3.72 10.17 1.75
CA VAL A 324 3.88 11.63 1.73
C VAL A 324 5.04 12.02 0.83
N ARG A 325 4.83 13.00 -0.04
CA ARG A 325 5.90 13.71 -0.76
C ARG A 325 6.24 15.00 -0.02
N PRO A 326 7.38 15.07 0.70
CA PRO A 326 7.72 16.24 1.51
C PRO A 326 7.74 17.52 0.69
N GLY A 327 7.09 18.58 1.21
CA GLY A 327 6.96 19.87 0.55
C GLY A 327 5.99 19.93 -0.63
N ARG A 328 5.41 18.79 -1.06
CA ARG A 328 4.43 18.73 -2.17
C ARG A 328 3.05 18.26 -1.71
N THR A 329 3.00 17.12 -0.99
CA THR A 329 1.72 16.56 -0.51
C THR A 329 1.62 16.54 1.01
N GLY A 330 2.63 17.06 1.70
CA GLY A 330 2.66 17.15 3.14
C GLY A 330 4.06 17.42 3.70
N TRP A 331 4.17 17.32 5.01
CA TRP A 331 5.39 17.58 5.75
C TRP A 331 5.67 16.46 6.73
N LEU A 332 6.94 16.12 6.89
CA LEU A 332 7.39 15.07 7.80
C LEU A 332 8.18 15.69 8.95
N ALA A 333 7.73 15.42 10.16
CA ALA A 333 8.43 15.76 11.39
C ALA A 333 9.44 14.66 11.74
N VAL A 334 10.62 15.06 12.19
CA VAL A 334 11.60 14.12 12.73
C VAL A 334 11.23 13.79 14.18
N GLU A 335 11.14 12.51 14.49
CA GLU A 335 10.89 12.08 15.86
C GLU A 335 12.19 12.22 16.68
N GLY A 336 12.19 13.12 17.66
CA GLY A 336 13.29 13.37 18.57
C GLY A 336 12.87 13.13 20.04
N ASP A 337 13.61 13.71 20.96
CA ASP A 337 13.35 13.59 22.42
C ASP A 337 12.01 14.24 22.83
N ASP A 338 11.53 15.21 22.05
CA ASP A 338 10.23 15.88 22.21
C ASP A 338 9.35 15.70 20.97
N PRO A 339 8.71 14.54 20.79
CA PRO A 339 7.92 14.27 19.59
C PRO A 339 6.71 15.22 19.44
N ALA A 340 6.06 15.60 20.55
CA ALA A 340 4.91 16.50 20.49
C ALA A 340 5.31 17.91 20.04
N GLY A 341 6.47 18.41 20.49
CA GLY A 341 7.03 19.68 20.04
C GLY A 341 7.44 19.65 18.59
N SER A 342 8.14 18.60 18.16
CA SER A 342 8.52 18.42 16.76
C SER A 342 7.31 18.39 15.82
N LEU A 343 6.22 17.70 16.21
CA LEU A 343 4.99 17.66 15.45
C LEU A 343 4.29 19.03 15.43
N ALA A 344 4.27 19.73 16.55
CA ALA A 344 3.69 21.08 16.67
C ALA A 344 4.41 22.07 15.75
N ASP A 345 5.73 22.10 15.77
CA ASP A 345 6.53 22.99 14.91
C ASP A 345 6.39 22.65 13.43
N CYS A 346 6.24 21.37 13.09
CA CYS A 346 5.96 20.96 11.72
C CYS A 346 4.57 21.40 11.26
N LEU A 347 3.55 21.28 12.12
CA LEU A 347 2.19 21.77 11.88
C LEU A 347 2.16 23.29 11.69
N ASP A 348 2.88 24.03 12.54
CA ASP A 348 2.95 25.49 12.47
C ASP A 348 3.50 25.97 11.15
N ARG A 349 4.68 25.44 10.74
CA ARG A 349 5.27 25.73 9.43
C ARG A 349 4.37 25.33 8.25
N ALA A 350 3.70 24.19 8.35
CA ALA A 350 2.78 23.73 7.30
C ALA A 350 1.59 24.69 7.14
N LEU A 351 1.02 25.18 8.25
CA LEU A 351 -0.07 26.16 8.23
C LEU A 351 0.37 27.50 7.65
N ASP A 352 1.58 27.99 7.99
CA ASP A 352 2.13 29.23 7.40
C ASP A 352 2.30 29.08 5.89
N GLN A 353 2.91 28.00 5.44
CA GLN A 353 3.11 27.74 4.01
C GLN A 353 1.79 27.63 3.25
N LEU A 354 0.78 27.03 3.86
CA LEU A 354 -0.55 26.94 3.25
C LEU A 354 -1.31 28.26 3.23
N ALA A 355 -0.98 29.20 4.13
CA ALA A 355 -1.57 30.54 4.17
C ALA A 355 -1.03 31.45 3.06
N GLU A 356 0.14 31.14 2.48
CA GLU A 356 0.67 31.88 1.35
C GLU A 356 -0.27 31.81 0.13
N PRO A 357 -0.46 32.93 -0.61
CA PRO A 357 -1.37 32.95 -1.75
C PRO A 357 -1.10 31.87 -2.80
N GLY A 358 -2.11 31.10 -3.15
CA GLY A 358 -2.06 30.04 -4.16
C GLY A 358 -1.36 28.75 -3.73
N ASN A 359 -0.70 28.70 -2.56
CA ASN A 359 0.00 27.50 -2.09
C ASN A 359 -0.96 26.38 -1.75
N ALA A 360 -2.08 26.73 -1.15
CA ALA A 360 -3.10 25.75 -0.79
C ALA A 360 -3.66 25.01 -2.01
N ASP A 361 -3.95 25.72 -3.08
CA ASP A 361 -4.49 25.13 -4.31
C ASP A 361 -3.45 24.29 -5.04
N ARG A 362 -2.21 24.77 -5.10
CA ARG A 362 -1.08 23.99 -5.64
C ARG A 362 -0.88 22.69 -4.89
N THR A 363 -0.80 22.77 -3.55
CA THR A 363 -0.64 21.58 -2.70
C THR A 363 -1.81 20.61 -2.85
N ALA A 364 -3.05 21.12 -2.92
CA ALA A 364 -4.22 20.28 -3.13
C ALA A 364 -4.21 19.60 -4.50
N ALA A 365 -3.76 20.28 -5.55
CA ALA A 365 -3.59 19.68 -6.88
C ALA A 365 -2.52 18.58 -6.88
N GLU A 366 -1.36 18.82 -6.22
CA GLU A 366 -0.30 17.82 -6.04
C GLU A 366 -0.78 16.60 -5.26
N CYS A 367 -1.54 16.80 -4.18
CA CYS A 367 -2.14 15.72 -3.40
C CYS A 367 -3.03 14.83 -4.29
N ARG A 368 -3.95 15.44 -5.04
CA ARG A 368 -4.86 14.69 -5.93
C ARG A 368 -4.09 13.96 -7.04
N ARG A 369 -3.08 14.60 -7.64
CA ARG A 369 -2.24 13.96 -8.66
C ARG A 369 -1.51 12.75 -8.07
N TRP A 370 -0.89 12.91 -6.92
CA TRP A 370 -0.17 11.84 -6.24
C TRP A 370 -1.08 10.68 -5.86
N SER A 371 -2.22 10.95 -5.23
CA SER A 371 -3.21 9.92 -4.92
C SER A 371 -3.73 9.21 -6.17
N GLY A 372 -3.90 9.94 -7.28
CA GLY A 372 -4.32 9.39 -8.57
C GLY A 372 -3.37 8.34 -9.17
N SER A 373 -2.12 8.31 -8.70
CA SER A 373 -1.14 7.28 -9.07
C SER A 373 -1.39 5.91 -8.38
N PHE A 374 -2.31 5.87 -7.42
CA PHE A 374 -2.60 4.67 -6.63
C PHE A 374 -4.07 4.27 -6.79
N ARG A 375 -4.38 3.52 -7.85
CA ARG A 375 -5.72 3.02 -8.11
C ARG A 375 -5.83 1.56 -7.69
N TRP A 376 -6.98 1.15 -7.17
CA TRP A 376 -7.23 -0.26 -6.84
C TRP A 376 -7.10 -1.18 -8.06
N ASP A 377 -7.48 -0.70 -9.25
CA ASP A 377 -7.31 -1.46 -10.48
C ASP A 377 -5.84 -1.72 -10.79
N ASP A 378 -4.95 -0.75 -10.51
CA ASP A 378 -3.50 -0.91 -10.69
C ASP A 378 -2.92 -1.90 -9.68
N THR A 379 -3.38 -1.84 -8.42
CA THR A 379 -3.03 -2.83 -7.40
C THR A 379 -3.42 -4.24 -7.85
N GLY A 380 -4.67 -4.42 -8.28
CA GLY A 380 -5.17 -5.70 -8.79
C GLY A 380 -4.40 -6.18 -10.02
N ARG A 381 -4.08 -5.29 -10.95
CA ARG A 381 -3.30 -5.59 -12.16
C ARG A 381 -1.90 -6.08 -11.79
N ARG A 382 -1.18 -5.38 -10.90
CA ARG A 382 0.16 -5.78 -10.45
C ARG A 382 0.19 -7.15 -9.79
N VAL A 383 -0.78 -7.44 -8.90
CA VAL A 383 -0.87 -8.78 -8.29
C VAL A 383 -1.18 -9.84 -9.32
N ARG A 384 -2.10 -9.56 -10.25
CA ARG A 384 -2.41 -10.43 -11.38
C ARG A 384 -1.17 -10.76 -12.21
N ASP A 385 -0.38 -9.74 -12.56
CA ASP A 385 0.83 -9.90 -13.35
C ASP A 385 1.85 -10.79 -12.64
N VAL A 386 2.08 -10.57 -11.32
CA VAL A 386 2.94 -11.43 -10.51
C VAL A 386 2.44 -12.88 -10.47
N LEU A 387 1.14 -13.11 -10.29
CA LEU A 387 0.58 -14.46 -10.27
C LEU A 387 0.65 -15.13 -11.64
N GLY A 388 0.38 -14.39 -12.72
CA GLY A 388 0.53 -14.87 -14.09
C GLY A 388 1.96 -15.32 -14.37
N ASP A 389 2.91 -14.53 -13.91
CA ASP A 389 4.34 -14.85 -14.01
C ASP A 389 4.73 -16.11 -13.24
N LEU A 390 4.22 -16.26 -12.03
CA LEU A 390 4.47 -17.45 -11.22
C LEU A 390 3.87 -18.73 -11.82
N LEU A 391 2.79 -18.60 -12.55
CA LEU A 391 2.11 -19.71 -13.24
C LEU A 391 2.74 -20.05 -14.59
N ALA A 392 3.52 -19.16 -15.15
CA ALA A 392 4.18 -19.38 -16.43
C ALA A 392 5.36 -20.36 -16.30
N PRO A 393 5.62 -21.25 -17.28
CA PRO A 393 6.57 -22.37 -17.16
C PRO A 393 8.03 -22.00 -16.88
N ARG A 394 8.45 -20.74 -17.02
CA ARG A 394 9.84 -20.26 -16.81
C ARG A 394 9.89 -18.83 -16.29
N ALA A 395 9.03 -18.49 -15.33
CA ALA A 395 8.98 -17.14 -14.80
C ALA A 395 10.12 -16.88 -13.80
N VAL A 396 10.86 -15.78 -14.00
CA VAL A 396 11.77 -15.21 -13.00
C VAL A 396 10.95 -14.20 -12.19
N PRO A 397 10.87 -14.32 -10.87
CA PRO A 397 10.10 -13.40 -10.05
C PRO A 397 10.73 -12.00 -10.01
N TRP A 398 9.89 -10.99 -9.84
CA TRP A 398 10.28 -9.60 -9.64
C TRP A 398 11.01 -9.38 -8.31
N ALA A 399 11.93 -8.42 -8.29
CA ALA A 399 12.56 -7.95 -7.06
C ALA A 399 12.63 -6.42 -7.05
N THR A 400 12.66 -5.81 -5.88
CA THR A 400 12.80 -4.35 -5.70
C THR A 400 14.18 -3.82 -6.12
N ASP A 401 15.11 -4.69 -6.34
CA ASP A 401 16.46 -4.44 -6.84
C ASP A 401 16.59 -4.64 -8.36
N ASP A 402 15.47 -4.77 -9.07
CA ASP A 402 15.46 -4.83 -10.54
C ASP A 402 16.09 -3.55 -11.14
N THR A 403 16.79 -3.72 -12.24
CA THR A 403 17.40 -2.61 -12.97
C THR A 403 16.43 -2.08 -14.02
N CYS A 404 16.20 -0.78 -14.04
CA CYS A 404 15.51 -0.12 -15.13
C CYS A 404 16.51 0.19 -16.24
N LEU A 405 16.29 -0.35 -17.43
CA LEU A 405 17.06 -0.03 -18.64
C LEU A 405 16.26 0.95 -19.48
N GLU A 406 16.80 2.14 -19.68
CA GLU A 406 16.33 3.10 -20.67
C GLU A 406 17.04 2.82 -21.98
N VAL A 407 16.28 2.70 -23.06
CA VAL A 407 16.78 2.52 -24.43
C VAL A 407 16.28 3.68 -25.27
N ARG A 408 17.16 4.59 -25.65
CA ARG A 408 16.82 5.68 -26.58
C ARG A 408 16.70 5.17 -27.99
N THR A 409 15.60 5.52 -28.66
CA THR A 409 15.30 5.08 -30.03
C THR A 409 14.23 5.97 -30.65
N ASP A 410 14.36 6.19 -31.96
CA ASP A 410 13.41 6.99 -32.75
C ASP A 410 12.11 6.21 -33.07
N ALA A 411 12.10 4.89 -32.86
CA ALA A 411 10.98 4.02 -33.15
C ALA A 411 10.78 2.99 -32.01
N PRO A 412 10.31 3.44 -30.82
CA PRO A 412 10.21 2.58 -29.66
C PRO A 412 9.23 1.41 -29.82
N ASP A 413 8.11 1.60 -30.52
CA ASP A 413 7.13 0.53 -30.78
C ASP A 413 7.71 -0.56 -31.72
N ASP A 414 8.44 -0.17 -32.77
CA ASP A 414 9.10 -1.10 -33.67
C ASP A 414 10.22 -1.88 -32.96
N LEU A 415 10.97 -1.20 -32.12
CA LEU A 415 12.00 -1.84 -31.30
C LEU A 415 11.35 -2.85 -30.34
N LEU A 416 10.29 -2.46 -29.65
CA LEU A 416 9.56 -3.35 -28.75
C LEU A 416 9.07 -4.61 -29.49
N ALA A 417 8.45 -4.47 -30.65
CA ALA A 417 7.97 -5.60 -31.44
C ALA A 417 9.11 -6.56 -31.81
N ARG A 418 10.30 -6.04 -32.15
CA ARG A 418 11.48 -6.85 -32.51
C ARG A 418 12.09 -7.56 -31.30
N ILE A 419 12.15 -6.94 -30.15
CA ILE A 419 12.85 -7.51 -28.98
C ILE A 419 11.94 -8.41 -28.13
N THR A 420 10.62 -8.18 -28.13
CA THR A 420 9.66 -8.96 -27.30
C THR A 420 9.81 -10.47 -27.44
N PRO A 421 9.98 -11.07 -28.65
CA PRO A 421 10.18 -12.50 -28.80
C PRO A 421 11.53 -13.00 -28.27
N LEU A 422 12.51 -12.11 -28.15
CA LEU A 422 13.90 -12.41 -27.81
C LEU A 422 14.19 -12.17 -26.30
N LEU A 423 13.37 -11.35 -25.65
CA LEU A 423 13.59 -11.03 -24.25
C LEU A 423 13.21 -12.22 -23.38
N PRO A 424 14.09 -12.60 -22.44
CA PRO A 424 13.72 -13.52 -21.38
C PRO A 424 12.73 -12.79 -20.47
N ARG A 425 11.43 -12.79 -20.85
CA ARG A 425 10.29 -12.24 -20.10
C ARG A 425 10.64 -11.00 -19.26
N THR A 426 11.10 -9.95 -19.92
CA THR A 426 11.09 -8.59 -19.37
C THR A 426 9.64 -8.20 -19.13
N ARG A 427 9.34 -7.74 -17.94
CA ARG A 427 7.98 -7.77 -17.41
C ARG A 427 7.29 -6.44 -17.34
N ARG A 428 8.01 -5.37 -17.55
CA ARG A 428 7.41 -4.06 -17.75
C ARG A 428 8.17 -3.33 -18.82
N VAL A 429 7.42 -2.91 -19.80
CA VAL A 429 7.87 -2.06 -20.86
C VAL A 429 7.02 -0.82 -20.81
N ALA A 430 7.63 0.34 -20.74
CA ALA A 430 6.97 1.61 -20.98
C ALA A 430 7.55 2.18 -22.26
N VAL A 431 6.68 2.70 -23.13
CA VAL A 431 7.03 3.28 -24.41
C VAL A 431 6.88 4.78 -24.32
N GLY A 432 7.99 5.52 -24.45
CA GLY A 432 7.99 6.97 -24.57
C GLY A 432 8.01 7.43 -26.02
N ALA A 433 8.11 8.73 -26.25
CA ALA A 433 8.17 9.30 -27.60
C ALA A 433 9.47 8.93 -28.32
N ASP A 434 10.58 8.85 -27.59
CA ASP A 434 11.94 8.62 -28.09
C ASP A 434 12.73 7.60 -27.27
N SER A 435 12.03 6.82 -26.44
CA SER A 435 12.66 5.87 -25.52
C SER A 435 11.77 4.67 -25.20
N LEU A 436 12.42 3.54 -24.98
CA LEU A 436 11.82 2.31 -24.49
C LEU A 436 12.42 1.99 -23.14
N TRP A 437 11.59 1.69 -22.15
CA TRP A 437 12.04 1.37 -20.82
C TRP A 437 11.74 -0.06 -20.49
N LEU A 438 12.74 -0.77 -20.02
CA LEU A 438 12.68 -2.18 -19.69
C LEU A 438 13.03 -2.36 -18.20
N LEU A 439 12.11 -2.87 -17.41
CA LEU A 439 12.41 -3.31 -16.06
C LEU A 439 12.96 -4.74 -16.12
N VAL A 440 14.20 -4.89 -15.70
CA VAL A 440 14.97 -6.15 -15.81
C VAL A 440 15.26 -6.69 -14.42
N PRO A 441 15.03 -7.98 -14.15
CA PRO A 441 15.41 -8.60 -12.90
C PRO A 441 16.89 -8.38 -12.57
N ALA A 442 17.23 -8.13 -11.31
CA ALA A 442 18.59 -7.87 -10.84
C ALA A 442 19.59 -8.96 -11.24
N ALA A 443 19.10 -10.17 -11.46
CA ALA A 443 19.95 -11.30 -11.86
C ALA A 443 20.42 -11.28 -13.32
N ASP A 444 19.87 -10.41 -14.20
CA ASP A 444 20.12 -10.57 -15.64
C ASP A 444 20.17 -9.29 -16.52
N PRO A 445 20.72 -8.14 -16.08
CA PRO A 445 20.87 -6.98 -16.95
C PRO A 445 21.81 -7.25 -18.15
N ALA A 446 22.77 -8.16 -18.01
CA ALA A 446 23.74 -8.50 -19.06
C ALA A 446 23.03 -9.22 -20.21
N ALA A 447 22.19 -10.22 -19.93
CA ALA A 447 21.48 -10.96 -20.96
C ALA A 447 20.49 -10.06 -21.76
N VAL A 448 19.86 -9.11 -21.09
CA VAL A 448 18.99 -8.14 -21.79
C VAL A 448 19.81 -7.19 -22.65
N ARG A 449 20.96 -6.70 -22.18
CA ARG A 449 21.88 -5.91 -23.01
C ARG A 449 22.35 -6.67 -24.25
N ASP A 450 22.63 -7.98 -24.13
CA ASP A 450 22.99 -8.84 -25.25
C ASP A 450 21.85 -9.00 -26.27
N VAL A 451 20.60 -9.10 -25.78
CA VAL A 451 19.43 -9.12 -26.67
C VAL A 451 19.29 -7.80 -27.41
N LEU A 452 19.44 -6.67 -26.72
CA LEU A 452 19.37 -5.33 -27.32
C LEU A 452 20.48 -5.14 -28.36
N ALA A 453 21.69 -5.58 -28.07
CA ALA A 453 22.83 -5.53 -29.02
C ALA A 453 22.55 -6.36 -30.28
N ARG A 454 22.00 -7.57 -30.12
CA ARG A 454 21.56 -8.42 -31.27
C ARG A 454 20.40 -7.80 -32.06
N ALA A 455 19.59 -7.00 -31.42
CA ALA A 455 18.54 -6.22 -32.08
C ALA A 455 19.05 -4.92 -32.75
N GLY A 456 20.36 -4.70 -32.74
CA GLY A 456 21.00 -3.53 -33.37
C GLY A 456 20.97 -2.27 -32.52
N VAL A 457 20.72 -2.36 -31.23
CA VAL A 457 20.73 -1.21 -30.31
C VAL A 457 22.17 -0.97 -29.84
N PRO A 458 22.75 0.21 -30.10
CA PRO A 458 24.11 0.52 -29.65
C PRO A 458 24.18 0.63 -28.12
N ALA A 459 25.29 0.17 -27.54
CA ALA A 459 25.47 0.21 -26.08
C ALA A 459 25.32 1.64 -25.49
N SER A 460 25.66 2.67 -26.25
CA SER A 460 25.52 4.06 -25.89
C SER A 460 24.05 4.54 -25.75
N ALA A 461 23.12 3.84 -26.39
CA ALA A 461 21.70 4.13 -26.29
C ALA A 461 21.03 3.45 -25.08
N VAL A 462 21.76 2.61 -24.31
CA VAL A 462 21.23 1.86 -23.20
C VAL A 462 21.83 2.36 -21.88
N THR A 463 21.02 3.01 -21.07
CA THR A 463 21.36 3.41 -19.70
C THR A 463 20.64 2.53 -18.69
N GLY A 464 21.32 2.12 -17.63
CA GLY A 464 20.76 1.30 -16.57
C GLY A 464 20.83 2.03 -15.23
N ARG A 465 19.76 2.00 -14.47
CA ARG A 465 19.69 2.56 -13.11
C ARG A 465 18.78 1.71 -12.21
N VAL A 466 18.95 1.85 -10.90
CA VAL A 466 18.00 1.31 -9.94
C VAL A 466 16.74 2.20 -9.97
N PRO A 467 15.54 1.62 -10.03
CA PRO A 467 14.30 2.39 -10.00
C PRO A 467 14.21 3.30 -8.77
N SER A 468 13.69 4.50 -8.94
CA SER A 468 13.39 5.39 -7.82
C SER A 468 12.24 4.85 -6.96
N THR A 469 12.10 5.39 -5.74
CA THR A 469 10.95 5.06 -4.87
C THR A 469 9.62 5.31 -5.57
N ASP A 470 9.52 6.40 -6.33
CA ASP A 470 8.31 6.76 -7.06
C ASP A 470 7.98 5.75 -8.16
N GLU A 471 8.97 5.32 -8.91
CA GLU A 471 8.79 4.30 -9.95
C GLU A 471 8.39 2.94 -9.38
N LEU A 472 8.92 2.58 -8.21
CA LEU A 472 8.49 1.38 -7.50
C LEU A 472 7.03 1.50 -7.05
N LEU A 473 6.60 2.67 -6.63
CA LEU A 473 5.23 2.94 -6.18
C LEU A 473 4.26 3.02 -7.35
N THR A 474 4.55 3.80 -8.36
CA THR A 474 3.67 4.04 -9.50
C THR A 474 3.72 2.92 -10.54
N GLY A 475 4.81 2.16 -10.56
CA GLY A 475 5.00 1.00 -11.43
C GLY A 475 5.34 1.34 -12.88
N ALA A 476 5.62 2.60 -13.16
CA ALA A 476 6.23 3.05 -14.39
C ALA A 476 7.17 4.21 -14.05
N PRO A 477 8.25 4.44 -14.79
CA PRO A 477 8.94 5.71 -14.75
C PRO A 477 7.88 6.81 -14.93
N GLU A 478 7.89 7.82 -14.07
CA GLU A 478 7.04 8.99 -14.31
C GLU A 478 7.51 9.68 -15.58
N TRP A 479 6.80 9.49 -16.65
CA TRP A 479 6.88 10.27 -17.86
C TRP A 479 6.21 11.60 -17.57
N GLN A 480 6.95 12.53 -16.98
CA GLN A 480 6.55 13.92 -16.96
C GLN A 480 7.20 14.58 -18.18
N CYS A 481 6.36 14.80 -19.20
CA CYS A 481 6.59 15.89 -20.13
C CYS A 481 6.37 17.22 -19.42
#